data_7b86899d6b903ffe43c3d3e5b84eb7da
#
_entry.id   7b86899d6b903ffe43c3d3e5b84eb7da
#
_cell.length_a   1.000
_cell.length_b   1.000
_cell.length_c   1.000
_cell.angle_alpha   90.00
_cell.angle_beta   90.00
_cell.angle_gamma   90.00
#
_symmetry.space_group_name_H-M   'P 1'
#
loop_
_entity.id
_entity.type
_entity.pdbx_description
1 polymer ?
#
loop_
_entity_poly.entity_id
_entity_poly.type
_entity_poly.pdbx_seq_one_letter_code
_entity_poly.pdbx_strand_id
1 'polypeptide(L)'
;MFATGSENLGPHQWRILARRIEELTADSDVDGVVVTHGTDTLEEAAFFLDLVCKPKKPVVMTAAMRPSTALSADGPINLFQAILATTSTQLQSHGLLVVMNGLVIPGWQIIKTDSVALDSFHAYPGGPIGKIVGESLLLFGSPNLSPLVGRFHNHLRNDDELPFVDIVLLRAGCGDQPLADFEGNACKGLVVAGFGGGTMPDNLNRIVAETANSGCTVVVSSRVSKVTVLAKTMTPVISKKVFPSGLLNPQKSALLLSLALDANLDALELAELFNVFVTQ
;
A
#
# COMPACT_ATOMS: atom_id res chain seq x y z
N MET A 1 18.95 1.50 -10.97
CA MET A 1 19.00 1.27 -9.53
C MET A 1 18.90 -0.24 -9.26
N PHE A 2 17.79 -0.91 -9.52
CA PHE A 2 17.65 -2.35 -9.46
C PHE A 2 17.22 -2.89 -10.83
N ALA A 3 17.94 -3.88 -11.36
CA ALA A 3 17.64 -4.53 -12.64
C ALA A 3 17.08 -5.94 -12.35
N THR A 4 15.87 -6.00 -11.77
CA THR A 4 15.21 -7.25 -11.39
C THR A 4 13.69 -7.10 -11.51
N GLY A 5 12.97 -8.21 -11.54
CA GLY A 5 11.50 -8.21 -11.46
C GLY A 5 11.02 -7.70 -10.09
N SER A 6 9.84 -7.08 -10.06
CA SER A 6 9.32 -6.45 -8.85
C SER A 6 8.95 -7.44 -7.75
N GLU A 7 8.69 -8.68 -8.10
CA GLU A 7 8.47 -9.79 -7.16
C GLU A 7 9.67 -10.07 -6.25
N ASN A 8 10.86 -9.59 -6.64
CA ASN A 8 12.10 -9.70 -5.86
C ASN A 8 12.41 -8.42 -5.04
N LEU A 9 11.53 -7.44 -5.07
CA LEU A 9 11.69 -6.19 -4.34
C LEU A 9 10.79 -6.17 -3.11
N GLY A 10 11.31 -5.59 -2.02
CA GLY A 10 10.58 -5.47 -0.78
C GLY A 10 10.99 -4.21 0.02
N PRO A 11 10.57 -4.10 1.28
CA PRO A 11 10.79 -2.91 2.10
C PRO A 11 12.24 -2.43 2.18
N HIS A 12 13.22 -3.35 2.17
CA HIS A 12 14.64 -2.99 2.17
C HIS A 12 15.02 -2.19 0.91
N GLN A 13 14.67 -2.70 -0.28
CA GLN A 13 14.96 -2.02 -1.55
C GLN A 13 14.14 -0.74 -1.69
N TRP A 14 12.91 -0.71 -1.19
CA TRP A 14 12.07 0.48 -1.21
C TRP A 14 12.58 1.58 -0.27
N ARG A 15 13.24 1.25 0.86
CA ARG A 15 13.96 2.24 1.67
C ARG A 15 15.13 2.88 0.92
N ILE A 16 15.91 2.09 0.18
CA ILE A 16 17.00 2.62 -0.66
C ILE A 16 16.43 3.55 -1.74
N LEU A 17 15.33 3.15 -2.38
CA LEU A 17 14.63 3.98 -3.36
C LEU A 17 14.11 5.27 -2.73
N ALA A 18 13.50 5.20 -1.56
CA ALA A 18 12.97 6.35 -0.84
C ALA A 18 14.06 7.38 -0.51
N ARG A 19 15.20 6.93 0.00
CA ARG A 19 16.37 7.81 0.23
C ARG A 19 16.81 8.52 -1.05
N ARG A 20 16.86 7.78 -2.17
CA ARG A 20 17.23 8.36 -3.46
C ARG A 20 16.20 9.38 -3.97
N ILE A 21 14.93 9.14 -3.75
CA ILE A 21 13.85 10.10 -4.06
C ILE A 21 14.03 11.39 -3.25
N GLU A 22 14.29 11.28 -1.94
CA GLU A 22 14.51 12.45 -1.07
C GLU A 22 15.74 13.27 -1.52
N GLU A 23 16.84 12.60 -1.85
CA GLU A 23 18.05 13.25 -2.39
C GLU A 23 17.74 14.01 -3.68
N LEU A 24 17.12 13.34 -4.66
CA LEU A 24 16.81 13.94 -5.96
C LEU A 24 15.82 15.11 -5.84
N THR A 25 14.78 14.95 -5.01
CA THR A 25 13.78 16.01 -4.85
C THR A 25 14.29 17.21 -4.03
N ALA A 26 15.41 17.06 -3.32
CA ALA A 26 16.10 18.14 -2.63
C ALA A 26 17.03 18.95 -3.58
N ASP A 27 17.44 18.38 -4.70
CA ASP A 27 18.34 19.03 -5.66
C ASP A 27 17.60 20.11 -6.47
N SER A 28 18.15 21.33 -6.53
CA SER A 28 17.56 22.47 -7.26
C SER A 28 17.40 22.21 -8.76
N ASP A 29 18.28 21.42 -9.34
CA ASP A 29 18.36 21.17 -10.78
C ASP A 29 17.41 20.04 -11.23
N VAL A 30 16.67 19.43 -10.31
CA VAL A 30 15.66 18.39 -10.58
C VAL A 30 14.26 18.98 -10.44
N ASP A 31 13.41 18.88 -11.46
CA ASP A 31 12.03 19.36 -11.43
C ASP A 31 11.03 18.33 -10.88
N GLY A 32 11.35 17.05 -11.01
CA GLY A 32 10.53 15.94 -10.52
C GLY A 32 11.22 14.60 -10.72
N VAL A 33 10.64 13.54 -10.17
CA VAL A 33 11.23 12.19 -10.23
C VAL A 33 10.22 11.21 -10.82
N VAL A 34 10.64 10.46 -11.84
CA VAL A 34 9.88 9.33 -12.36
C VAL A 34 10.55 8.03 -11.91
N VAL A 35 9.75 7.13 -11.35
CA VAL A 35 10.18 5.80 -10.94
C VAL A 35 9.51 4.76 -11.84
N THR A 36 10.30 4.05 -12.65
CA THR A 36 9.81 2.87 -13.37
C THR A 36 9.89 1.63 -12.48
N HIS A 37 8.79 0.87 -12.40
CA HIS A 37 8.68 -0.29 -11.53
C HIS A 37 7.98 -1.46 -12.25
N GLY A 38 8.12 -2.68 -11.76
CA GLY A 38 7.33 -3.82 -12.24
C GLY A 38 5.92 -3.80 -11.64
N THR A 39 4.97 -4.41 -12.31
CA THR A 39 3.54 -4.33 -11.93
C THR A 39 3.16 -5.19 -10.74
N ASP A 40 3.95 -6.21 -10.36
CA ASP A 40 3.51 -7.20 -9.37
C ASP A 40 3.45 -6.64 -7.96
N THR A 41 4.40 -5.79 -7.59
CA THR A 41 4.43 -5.14 -6.27
C THR A 41 4.33 -3.61 -6.34
N LEU A 42 3.85 -3.06 -7.48
CA LEU A 42 3.71 -1.61 -7.67
C LEU A 42 2.83 -0.96 -6.59
N GLU A 43 1.69 -1.57 -6.27
CA GLU A 43 0.75 -1.01 -5.29
C GLU A 43 1.34 -0.96 -3.88
N GLU A 44 2.15 -1.95 -3.53
CA GLU A 44 2.83 -2.04 -2.24
C GLU A 44 3.98 -1.05 -2.16
N ALA A 45 4.82 -0.98 -3.21
CA ALA A 45 5.90 -0.01 -3.32
C ALA A 45 5.38 1.43 -3.27
N ALA A 46 4.31 1.74 -4.01
CA ALA A 46 3.70 3.06 -4.02
C ALA A 46 3.15 3.45 -2.64
N PHE A 47 2.47 2.54 -1.96
CA PHE A 47 1.97 2.77 -0.62
C PHE A 47 3.11 2.97 0.40
N PHE A 48 4.13 2.10 0.35
CA PHE A 48 5.30 2.21 1.23
C PHE A 48 6.00 3.56 1.06
N LEU A 49 6.30 3.94 -0.17
CA LEU A 49 6.97 5.21 -0.47
C LEU A 49 6.14 6.42 -0.02
N ASP A 50 4.82 6.36 -0.16
CA ASP A 50 3.92 7.41 0.32
C ASP A 50 3.98 7.57 1.86
N LEU A 51 4.12 6.46 2.59
CA LEU A 51 4.24 6.45 4.05
C LEU A 51 5.59 7.00 4.55
N VAL A 52 6.67 6.82 3.79
CA VAL A 52 8.02 7.13 4.27
C VAL A 52 8.66 8.36 3.63
N CYS A 53 8.22 8.78 2.43
CA CYS A 53 8.78 9.94 1.74
C CYS A 53 8.02 11.24 2.08
N LYS A 54 8.78 12.36 2.11
CA LYS A 54 8.27 13.73 2.13
C LYS A 54 8.88 14.52 0.97
N PRO A 55 8.59 14.13 -0.28
CA PRO A 55 9.25 14.73 -1.43
C PRO A 55 8.86 16.20 -1.58
N LYS A 56 9.85 17.04 -1.91
CA LYS A 56 9.64 18.48 -2.15
C LYS A 56 9.17 18.79 -3.56
N LYS A 57 9.21 17.79 -4.45
CA LYS A 57 8.88 17.89 -5.87
C LYS A 57 8.02 16.71 -6.27
N PRO A 58 7.31 16.77 -7.42
CA PRO A 58 6.47 15.67 -7.88
C PRO A 58 7.25 14.37 -8.01
N VAL A 59 6.69 13.29 -7.48
CA VAL A 59 7.21 11.93 -7.62
C VAL A 59 6.13 11.06 -8.24
N VAL A 60 6.42 10.51 -9.40
CA VAL A 60 5.47 9.70 -10.17
C VAL A 60 6.06 8.32 -10.42
N MET A 61 5.34 7.28 -10.01
CA MET A 61 5.66 5.91 -10.41
C MET A 61 4.89 5.52 -11.67
N THR A 62 5.49 4.64 -12.46
CA THR A 62 4.85 4.05 -13.64
C THR A 62 5.37 2.64 -13.89
N ALA A 63 4.62 1.86 -14.68
CA ALA A 63 4.97 0.51 -15.07
C ALA A 63 4.41 0.18 -16.46
N ALA A 64 4.55 -1.07 -16.88
CA ALA A 64 3.97 -1.59 -18.12
C ALA A 64 3.35 -2.96 -17.88
N MET A 65 2.14 -3.19 -18.38
CA MET A 65 1.48 -4.49 -18.34
C MET A 65 1.97 -5.42 -19.45
N ARG A 66 2.49 -4.88 -20.53
CA ARG A 66 3.02 -5.62 -21.68
C ARG A 66 4.54 -5.53 -21.74
N PRO A 67 5.24 -6.61 -22.09
CA PRO A 67 6.68 -6.54 -22.33
C PRO A 67 6.99 -5.60 -23.50
N SER A 68 8.17 -5.00 -23.52
CA SER A 68 8.60 -4.04 -24.55
C SER A 68 8.61 -4.60 -25.97
N THR A 69 8.65 -5.93 -26.11
CA THR A 69 8.61 -6.66 -27.39
C THR A 69 7.20 -7.00 -27.86
N ALA A 70 6.18 -6.75 -27.05
CA ALA A 70 4.80 -7.03 -27.42
C ALA A 70 4.26 -6.03 -28.45
N LEU A 71 3.35 -6.50 -29.29
CA LEU A 71 2.56 -5.60 -30.14
C LEU A 71 1.74 -4.66 -29.25
N SER A 72 1.83 -3.35 -29.54
CA SER A 72 1.21 -2.28 -28.70
C SER A 72 1.67 -2.31 -27.26
N ALA A 73 2.98 -2.44 -27.00
CA ALA A 73 3.59 -2.29 -25.69
C ALA A 73 3.19 -0.93 -25.08
N ASP A 74 2.73 -0.96 -23.80
CA ASP A 74 2.22 0.22 -23.10
C ASP A 74 3.29 1.01 -22.34
N GLY A 75 4.50 0.45 -22.18
CA GLY A 75 5.58 1.09 -21.45
C GLY A 75 5.97 2.49 -21.96
N PRO A 76 6.19 2.69 -23.27
CA PRO A 76 6.59 3.98 -23.82
C PRO A 76 5.55 5.09 -23.54
N ILE A 77 4.26 4.82 -23.72
CA ILE A 77 3.22 5.82 -23.46
C ILE A 77 3.05 6.09 -21.96
N ASN A 78 3.12 5.07 -21.12
CA ASN A 78 3.04 5.24 -19.67
C ASN A 78 4.23 6.06 -19.15
N LEU A 79 5.44 5.82 -19.64
CA LEU A 79 6.64 6.60 -19.29
C LEU A 79 6.51 8.06 -19.73
N PHE A 80 6.07 8.31 -20.97
CA PHE A 80 5.85 9.66 -21.48
C PHE A 80 4.83 10.41 -20.59
N GLN A 81 3.72 9.77 -20.26
CA GLN A 81 2.69 10.36 -19.42
C GLN A 81 3.17 10.61 -17.97
N ALA A 82 4.00 9.72 -17.43
CA ALA A 82 4.61 9.93 -16.12
C ALA A 82 5.56 11.13 -16.10
N ILE A 83 6.39 11.29 -17.14
CA ILE A 83 7.26 12.46 -17.31
C ILE A 83 6.43 13.74 -17.41
N LEU A 84 5.38 13.74 -18.24
CA LEU A 84 4.49 14.88 -18.39
C LEU A 84 3.81 15.26 -17.05
N ALA A 85 3.40 14.28 -16.25
CA ALA A 85 2.83 14.52 -14.92
C ALA A 85 3.82 15.22 -13.98
N THR A 86 5.12 14.87 -14.01
CA THR A 86 6.12 15.52 -13.15
C THR A 86 6.40 16.97 -13.50
N THR A 87 6.08 17.42 -14.71
CA THR A 87 6.24 18.83 -15.12
C THR A 87 5.10 19.73 -14.63
N SER A 88 4.03 19.16 -14.09
CA SER A 88 2.88 19.92 -13.63
C SER A 88 3.08 20.45 -12.22
N THR A 89 3.07 21.78 -12.09
CA THR A 89 3.08 22.45 -10.76
C THR A 89 1.83 22.16 -9.94
N GLN A 90 0.74 21.75 -10.58
CA GLN A 90 -0.50 21.38 -9.92
C GLN A 90 -0.39 20.07 -9.13
N LEU A 91 0.61 19.23 -9.43
CA LEU A 91 0.84 17.96 -8.74
C LEU A 91 1.91 18.05 -7.62
N GLN A 92 2.43 19.27 -7.37
CA GLN A 92 3.32 19.48 -6.23
C GLN A 92 2.56 19.24 -4.91
N SER A 93 3.22 18.64 -3.95
CA SER A 93 2.67 18.34 -2.61
C SER A 93 1.54 17.30 -2.55
N HIS A 94 1.39 16.46 -3.59
CA HIS A 94 0.34 15.45 -3.66
C HIS A 94 0.77 14.06 -3.12
N GLY A 95 1.94 13.97 -2.47
CA GLY A 95 2.52 12.69 -2.10
C GLY A 95 3.04 11.95 -3.33
N LEU A 96 3.11 10.63 -3.24
CA LEU A 96 3.49 9.79 -4.37
C LEU A 96 2.30 9.50 -5.27
N LEU A 97 2.49 9.68 -6.57
CA LEU A 97 1.48 9.42 -7.59
C LEU A 97 1.87 8.23 -8.47
N VAL A 98 0.90 7.56 -9.03
CA VAL A 98 1.10 6.54 -10.06
C VAL A 98 0.39 6.97 -11.34
N VAL A 99 1.10 6.89 -12.46
CA VAL A 99 0.53 7.16 -13.79
C VAL A 99 0.56 5.87 -14.60
N MET A 100 -0.62 5.35 -14.91
CA MET A 100 -0.83 4.14 -15.68
C MET A 100 -2.05 4.29 -16.57
N ASN A 101 -1.95 3.84 -17.81
CA ASN A 101 -3.06 3.83 -18.77
C ASN A 101 -3.79 5.20 -18.86
N GLY A 102 -3.02 6.29 -18.81
CA GLY A 102 -3.53 7.66 -18.87
C GLY A 102 -4.17 8.18 -17.57
N LEU A 103 -4.25 7.40 -16.52
CA LEU A 103 -4.84 7.79 -15.24
C LEU A 103 -3.76 8.26 -14.26
N VAL A 104 -4.05 9.30 -13.49
CA VAL A 104 -3.22 9.78 -12.38
C VAL A 104 -3.88 9.34 -11.07
N ILE A 105 -3.20 8.49 -10.33
CA ILE A 105 -3.74 7.79 -9.16
C ILE A 105 -2.84 8.09 -7.95
N PRO A 106 -3.39 8.48 -6.78
CA PRO A 106 -2.62 8.57 -5.54
C PRO A 106 -2.00 7.21 -5.16
N GLY A 107 -0.73 7.21 -4.76
CA GLY A 107 0.00 5.97 -4.45
C GLY A 107 -0.64 5.11 -3.38
N TRP A 108 -1.26 5.72 -2.36
CA TRP A 108 -1.96 4.98 -1.32
C TRP A 108 -3.26 4.31 -1.79
N GLN A 109 -3.89 4.83 -2.86
CA GLN A 109 -5.17 4.33 -3.37
C GLN A 109 -5.02 3.27 -4.46
N ILE A 110 -3.85 3.16 -5.09
CA ILE A 110 -3.70 2.25 -6.23
C ILE A 110 -3.83 0.79 -5.80
N ILE A 111 -4.60 0.03 -6.56
CA ILE A 111 -4.75 -1.43 -6.40
C ILE A 111 -4.65 -2.12 -7.76
N LYS A 112 -4.00 -3.29 -7.81
CA LYS A 112 -3.96 -4.16 -8.98
C LYS A 112 -5.16 -5.11 -8.93
N THR A 113 -6.06 -5.02 -9.89
CA THR A 113 -7.32 -5.80 -9.91
C THR A 113 -7.39 -6.84 -11.02
N ASP A 114 -6.44 -6.80 -11.97
CA ASP A 114 -6.34 -7.75 -13.05
C ASP A 114 -4.87 -8.11 -13.32
N SER A 115 -4.60 -9.32 -13.76
CA SER A 115 -3.24 -9.79 -13.99
C SER A 115 -2.72 -9.52 -15.40
N VAL A 116 -3.58 -9.15 -16.36
CA VAL A 116 -3.24 -9.07 -17.79
C VAL A 116 -3.71 -7.79 -18.48
N ALA A 117 -4.89 -7.26 -18.11
CA ALA A 117 -5.48 -6.10 -18.75
C ALA A 117 -4.62 -4.84 -18.63
N LEU A 118 -4.68 -3.94 -19.63
CA LEU A 118 -3.96 -2.65 -19.55
C LEU A 118 -4.55 -1.72 -18.48
N ASP A 119 -5.84 -1.83 -18.22
CA ASP A 119 -6.56 -1.13 -17.17
C ASP A 119 -6.58 -1.89 -15.82
N SER A 120 -5.52 -2.64 -15.54
CA SER A 120 -5.37 -3.44 -14.32
C SER A 120 -5.35 -2.64 -13.03
N PHE A 121 -4.91 -1.38 -13.11
CA PHE A 121 -4.70 -0.55 -11.92
C PHE A 121 -5.85 0.44 -11.74
N HIS A 122 -6.46 0.37 -10.58
CA HIS A 122 -7.57 1.24 -10.18
C HIS A 122 -7.25 2.01 -8.91
N ALA A 123 -7.94 3.15 -8.73
CA ALA A 123 -7.92 3.89 -7.47
C ALA A 123 -9.09 3.45 -6.58
N TYR A 124 -8.81 3.13 -5.33
CA TYR A 124 -9.80 2.82 -4.30
C TYR A 124 -9.36 3.44 -2.98
N PRO A 125 -10.25 4.13 -2.25
CA PRO A 125 -11.72 4.26 -2.46
C PRO A 125 -12.14 5.40 -3.40
N GLY A 126 -11.28 6.38 -3.66
CA GLY A 126 -11.73 7.64 -4.26
C GLY A 126 -11.90 7.61 -5.78
N GLY A 127 -10.95 7.07 -6.49
CA GLY A 127 -10.85 7.19 -7.96
C GLY A 127 -9.58 7.96 -8.38
N PRO A 128 -9.27 8.00 -9.70
CA PRO A 128 -8.15 8.79 -10.19
C PRO A 128 -8.38 10.28 -9.95
N ILE A 129 -7.30 11.00 -9.65
CA ILE A 129 -7.36 12.46 -9.45
C ILE A 129 -7.22 13.23 -10.75
N GLY A 130 -6.86 12.58 -11.83
CA GLY A 130 -6.70 13.19 -13.13
C GLY A 130 -6.54 12.17 -14.24
N LYS A 131 -6.51 12.68 -15.45
CA LYS A 131 -6.28 11.92 -16.68
C LYS A 131 -5.35 12.69 -17.60
N ILE A 132 -4.49 11.97 -18.31
CA ILE A 132 -3.63 12.52 -19.35
C ILE A 132 -4.21 12.15 -20.71
N VAL A 133 -4.46 13.17 -21.53
CA VAL A 133 -4.99 13.02 -22.89
C VAL A 133 -4.05 13.76 -23.84
N GLY A 134 -3.37 13.04 -24.71
CA GLY A 134 -2.29 13.60 -25.51
C GLY A 134 -1.19 14.17 -24.61
N GLU A 135 -0.93 15.47 -24.70
CA GLU A 135 0.04 16.21 -23.88
C GLU A 135 -0.62 17.03 -22.75
N SER A 136 -1.90 16.81 -22.49
CA SER A 136 -2.65 17.60 -21.52
C SER A 136 -3.00 16.78 -20.29
N LEU A 137 -2.66 17.33 -19.12
CA LEU A 137 -3.10 16.81 -17.82
C LEU A 137 -4.44 17.48 -17.45
N LEU A 138 -5.46 16.67 -17.23
CA LEU A 138 -6.77 17.10 -16.77
C LEU A 138 -6.95 16.61 -15.33
N LEU A 139 -7.08 17.53 -14.37
CA LEU A 139 -7.36 17.21 -12.97
C LEU A 139 -8.87 17.26 -12.71
N PHE A 140 -9.37 16.32 -11.89
CA PHE A 140 -10.81 16.16 -11.59
C PHE A 140 -11.23 16.83 -10.27
N GLY A 141 -10.33 17.52 -9.61
CA GLY A 141 -10.55 18.18 -8.33
C GLY A 141 -9.30 18.17 -7.45
N SER A 142 -9.46 18.58 -6.19
CA SER A 142 -8.38 18.48 -5.22
C SER A 142 -8.17 17.01 -4.87
N PRO A 143 -6.94 16.50 -4.91
CA PRO A 143 -6.67 15.13 -4.56
C PRO A 143 -6.89 14.89 -3.07
N ASN A 144 -7.45 13.75 -2.74
CA ASN A 144 -7.36 13.21 -1.39
C ASN A 144 -5.90 12.79 -1.15
N LEU A 145 -5.15 13.65 -0.45
CA LEU A 145 -3.81 13.32 0.00
C LEU A 145 -3.89 12.05 0.85
N SER A 146 -2.85 11.27 0.81
CA SER A 146 -2.70 10.21 1.82
C SER A 146 -2.77 10.85 3.21
N PRO A 147 -3.60 10.33 4.10
CA PRO A 147 -3.67 10.85 5.45
C PRO A 147 -2.38 10.62 6.24
N LEU A 148 -1.47 9.81 5.71
CA LEU A 148 -0.23 9.37 6.35
C LEU A 148 1.03 9.69 5.53
N VAL A 149 1.01 10.62 4.58
CA VAL A 149 2.20 11.01 3.79
C VAL A 149 3.38 11.28 4.72
N GLY A 150 4.45 10.50 4.53
CA GLY A 150 5.69 10.64 5.28
C GLY A 150 5.56 10.45 6.79
N ARG A 151 4.52 9.79 7.28
CA ARG A 151 4.31 9.50 8.71
C ARG A 151 5.52 8.78 9.32
N PHE A 152 6.15 7.91 8.54
CA PHE A 152 7.30 7.12 8.94
C PHE A 152 8.62 7.61 8.33
N HIS A 153 8.71 8.88 7.96
CA HIS A 153 9.90 9.46 7.33
C HIS A 153 11.18 9.27 8.18
N ASN A 154 11.07 9.38 9.50
CA ASN A 154 12.22 9.21 10.39
C ASN A 154 12.79 7.77 10.37
N HIS A 155 12.00 6.79 9.94
CA HIS A 155 12.39 5.38 9.82
C HIS A 155 13.13 5.06 8.51
N LEU A 156 13.30 6.02 7.60
CA LEU A 156 14.09 5.86 6.39
C LEU A 156 15.57 5.57 6.65
N ARG A 157 16.10 6.07 7.76
CA ARG A 157 17.52 5.96 8.12
C ARG A 157 17.87 4.64 8.79
N ASN A 158 16.88 3.89 9.22
CA ASN A 158 17.09 2.58 9.81
C ASN A 158 17.30 1.55 8.68
N ASP A 159 18.42 0.84 8.71
CA ASP A 159 18.74 -0.24 7.75
C ASP A 159 18.31 -1.62 8.28
N ASP A 160 17.77 -1.71 9.50
CA ASP A 160 17.26 -2.95 10.06
C ASP A 160 16.07 -3.48 9.24
N GLU A 161 15.94 -4.80 9.21
CA GLU A 161 14.77 -5.41 8.60
C GLU A 161 13.51 -5.02 9.37
N LEU A 162 12.43 -4.72 8.61
CA LEU A 162 11.13 -4.48 9.23
C LEU A 162 10.63 -5.73 9.95
N PRO A 163 9.91 -5.58 11.07
CA PRO A 163 9.23 -6.69 11.70
C PRO A 163 8.36 -7.44 10.69
N PHE A 164 8.53 -8.76 10.62
CA PHE A 164 7.73 -9.59 9.73
C PHE A 164 6.28 -9.62 10.21
N VAL A 165 5.36 -9.37 9.28
CA VAL A 165 3.92 -9.46 9.46
C VAL A 165 3.38 -10.46 8.44
N ASP A 166 2.77 -11.52 8.92
CA ASP A 166 2.20 -12.55 8.05
C ASP A 166 0.80 -12.20 7.59
N ILE A 167 0.38 -12.78 6.46
CA ILE A 167 -0.96 -12.59 5.90
C ILE A 167 -1.63 -13.95 5.74
N VAL A 168 -2.72 -14.16 6.46
CA VAL A 168 -3.52 -15.38 6.36
C VAL A 168 -4.81 -15.09 5.59
N LEU A 169 -4.99 -15.76 4.45
CA LEU A 169 -6.19 -15.65 3.63
C LEU A 169 -7.18 -16.76 3.96
N LEU A 170 -8.36 -16.39 4.43
CA LEU A 170 -9.41 -17.35 4.77
C LEU A 170 -10.18 -17.83 3.52
N ARG A 171 -10.46 -19.12 3.49
CA ARG A 171 -11.29 -19.78 2.46
C ARG A 171 -12.41 -20.59 3.08
N ALA A 172 -13.44 -20.89 2.32
CA ALA A 172 -14.51 -21.76 2.78
C ALA A 172 -13.96 -23.15 3.15
N GLY A 173 -14.40 -23.69 4.28
CA GLY A 173 -13.99 -25.01 4.77
C GLY A 173 -12.52 -25.10 5.23
N CYS A 174 -11.88 -23.99 5.55
CA CYS A 174 -10.47 -24.03 5.99
C CYS A 174 -10.27 -24.59 7.41
N GLY A 175 -11.33 -24.73 8.23
CA GLY A 175 -11.19 -25.16 9.61
C GLY A 175 -10.29 -24.21 10.42
N ASP A 176 -9.51 -24.75 11.35
CA ASP A 176 -8.56 -24.00 12.19
C ASP A 176 -7.18 -23.86 11.53
N GLN A 177 -6.90 -24.67 10.51
CA GLN A 177 -5.58 -24.80 9.87
C GLN A 177 -4.89 -23.47 9.51
N PRO A 178 -5.57 -22.44 8.95
CA PRO A 178 -4.88 -21.23 8.54
C PRO A 178 -4.23 -20.47 9.70
N LEU A 179 -4.69 -20.67 10.91
CA LEU A 179 -4.21 -19.97 12.11
C LEU A 179 -3.53 -20.91 13.11
N ALA A 180 -3.49 -22.21 12.86
CA ALA A 180 -2.90 -23.21 13.78
C ALA A 180 -1.43 -22.92 14.10
N ASP A 181 -0.67 -22.45 13.11
CA ASP A 181 0.77 -22.15 13.28
C ASP A 181 1.02 -20.90 14.13
N PHE A 182 0.00 -20.08 14.36
CA PHE A 182 0.10 -18.87 15.19
C PHE A 182 -0.33 -19.10 16.63
N GLU A 183 -0.94 -20.25 16.93
CA GLU A 183 -1.36 -20.62 18.28
C GLU A 183 -0.12 -20.86 19.17
N GLY A 184 0.12 -19.92 20.09
CA GLY A 184 1.26 -19.98 21.01
C GLY A 184 2.63 -19.58 20.43
N ASN A 185 2.72 -19.19 19.17
CA ASN A 185 3.94 -18.69 18.55
C ASN A 185 4.08 -17.17 18.71
N ALA A 186 5.32 -16.73 18.93
CA ALA A 186 5.64 -15.31 19.12
C ALA A 186 5.65 -14.54 17.79
N CYS A 187 4.50 -14.41 17.11
CA CYS A 187 4.38 -13.47 16.01
C CYS A 187 4.31 -12.04 16.53
N LYS A 188 4.93 -11.09 15.82
CA LYS A 188 4.82 -9.68 16.16
C LYS A 188 3.56 -9.05 15.56
N GLY A 189 3.20 -9.46 14.34
CA GLY A 189 2.05 -8.96 13.61
C GLY A 189 1.44 -10.00 12.67
N LEU A 190 0.13 -9.96 12.56
CA LEU A 190 -0.66 -10.84 11.70
C LEU A 190 -1.78 -10.05 11.02
N VAL A 191 -1.97 -10.26 9.72
CA VAL A 191 -3.14 -9.78 8.99
C VAL A 191 -4.03 -10.97 8.63
N VAL A 192 -5.29 -10.94 9.07
CA VAL A 192 -6.28 -11.96 8.71
C VAL A 192 -7.19 -11.41 7.62
N ALA A 193 -7.05 -11.91 6.40
CA ALA A 193 -7.89 -11.57 5.26
C ALA A 193 -9.19 -12.41 5.32
N GLY A 194 -10.18 -11.89 6.02
CA GLY A 194 -11.47 -12.51 6.25
C GLY A 194 -12.43 -12.43 5.06
N PHE A 195 -13.67 -12.83 5.26
CA PHE A 195 -14.73 -12.74 4.27
C PHE A 195 -15.38 -11.35 4.29
N GLY A 196 -15.84 -10.86 3.15
CA GLY A 196 -16.64 -9.64 3.04
C GLY A 196 -16.09 -8.48 3.85
N GLY A 197 -16.82 -7.99 4.81
CA GLY A 197 -16.43 -6.89 5.72
C GLY A 197 -15.55 -7.30 6.90
N GLY A 198 -14.75 -8.36 6.77
CA GLY A 198 -13.85 -8.85 7.83
C GLY A 198 -14.48 -9.92 8.72
N THR A 199 -15.48 -10.64 8.22
CA THR A 199 -16.10 -11.75 8.97
C THR A 199 -15.26 -13.02 8.91
N MET A 200 -15.33 -13.82 9.96
CA MET A 200 -14.63 -15.09 10.05
C MET A 200 -15.48 -16.10 10.87
N PRO A 201 -15.27 -17.42 10.71
CA PRO A 201 -15.90 -18.44 11.53
C PRO A 201 -15.59 -18.29 13.01
N ASP A 202 -16.51 -18.72 13.89
CA ASP A 202 -16.39 -18.55 15.35
C ASP A 202 -15.14 -19.22 15.93
N ASN A 203 -14.75 -20.40 15.42
CA ASN A 203 -13.53 -21.09 15.83
C ASN A 203 -12.27 -20.26 15.50
N LEU A 204 -12.19 -19.66 14.32
CA LEU A 204 -11.06 -18.80 13.94
C LEU A 204 -11.07 -17.49 14.71
N ASN A 205 -12.25 -16.94 15.02
CA ASN A 205 -12.37 -15.74 15.84
C ASN A 205 -11.78 -15.96 17.25
N ARG A 206 -12.00 -17.15 17.85
CA ARG A 206 -11.39 -17.54 19.12
C ARG A 206 -9.85 -17.57 19.01
N ILE A 207 -9.31 -18.23 17.97
CA ILE A 207 -7.85 -18.32 17.77
C ILE A 207 -7.24 -16.92 17.58
N VAL A 208 -7.87 -16.05 16.80
CA VAL A 208 -7.43 -14.65 16.63
C VAL A 208 -7.36 -13.93 17.98
N ALA A 209 -8.38 -14.10 18.84
CA ALA A 209 -8.39 -13.50 20.16
C ALA A 209 -7.24 -14.03 21.05
N GLU A 210 -7.01 -15.33 21.03
CA GLU A 210 -5.91 -15.98 21.78
C GLU A 210 -4.54 -15.55 21.29
N THR A 211 -4.34 -15.51 19.96
CA THR A 211 -3.10 -15.01 19.32
C THR A 211 -2.85 -13.54 19.70
N ALA A 212 -3.87 -12.70 19.67
CA ALA A 212 -3.72 -11.31 20.06
C ALA A 212 -3.44 -11.13 21.56
N ASN A 213 -4.05 -11.93 22.42
CA ASN A 213 -3.83 -11.91 23.87
C ASN A 213 -2.45 -12.48 24.27
N SER A 214 -1.84 -13.34 23.45
CA SER A 214 -0.47 -13.80 23.65
C SER A 214 0.60 -12.79 23.23
N GLY A 215 0.20 -11.64 22.67
CA GLY A 215 1.09 -10.52 22.39
C GLY A 215 1.20 -10.11 20.93
N CYS A 216 0.69 -10.91 20.00
CA CYS A 216 0.67 -10.58 18.57
C CYS A 216 -0.31 -9.45 18.28
N THR A 217 0.08 -8.47 17.46
CA THR A 217 -0.85 -7.45 16.96
C THR A 217 -1.55 -7.98 15.71
N VAL A 218 -2.89 -7.98 15.71
CA VAL A 218 -3.68 -8.53 14.61
C VAL A 218 -4.46 -7.43 13.90
N VAL A 219 -4.41 -7.42 12.57
CA VAL A 219 -5.26 -6.58 11.73
C VAL A 219 -6.23 -7.47 10.95
N VAL A 220 -7.51 -7.19 11.06
CA VAL A 220 -8.54 -7.87 10.26
C VAL A 220 -8.79 -7.09 8.99
N SER A 221 -8.49 -7.68 7.86
CA SER A 221 -8.74 -7.16 6.53
C SER A 221 -9.69 -8.09 5.76
N SER A 222 -9.78 -7.96 4.46
CA SER A 222 -10.65 -8.77 3.61
C SER A 222 -9.89 -9.38 2.44
N ARG A 223 -10.30 -10.58 2.03
CA ARG A 223 -9.83 -11.21 0.78
C ARG A 223 -10.42 -10.57 -0.48
N VAL A 224 -11.37 -9.66 -0.34
CA VAL A 224 -11.96 -8.91 -1.45
C VAL A 224 -11.03 -7.77 -1.84
N SER A 225 -10.81 -7.54 -3.13
CA SER A 225 -9.83 -6.55 -3.62
C SER A 225 -10.15 -5.10 -3.22
N LYS A 226 -11.45 -4.73 -3.21
CA LYS A 226 -11.92 -3.41 -2.74
C LYS A 226 -12.41 -3.53 -1.30
N VAL A 227 -11.50 -3.30 -0.37
CA VAL A 227 -11.68 -3.57 1.05
C VAL A 227 -12.43 -2.43 1.76
N THR A 228 -13.39 -2.80 2.59
CA THR A 228 -13.96 -1.92 3.62
C THR A 228 -14.24 -2.77 4.86
N VAL A 229 -13.33 -2.72 5.82
CA VAL A 229 -13.44 -3.44 7.10
C VAL A 229 -13.50 -2.43 8.23
N LEU A 230 -14.63 -2.38 8.90
CA LEU A 230 -14.88 -1.50 10.04
C LEU A 230 -15.05 -2.34 11.29
N ALA A 231 -14.84 -1.77 12.48
CA ALA A 231 -15.09 -2.46 13.74
C ALA A 231 -16.52 -3.04 13.85
N LYS A 232 -17.51 -2.36 13.22
CA LYS A 232 -18.91 -2.81 13.20
C LYS A 232 -19.23 -3.86 12.13
N THR A 233 -18.35 -4.09 11.14
CA THR A 233 -18.59 -5.05 10.04
C THR A 233 -17.83 -6.35 10.24
N MET A 234 -16.68 -6.32 10.92
CA MET A 234 -15.91 -7.51 11.23
C MET A 234 -16.56 -8.34 12.34
N THR A 235 -16.24 -9.62 12.40
CA THR A 235 -16.61 -10.45 13.55
C THR A 235 -15.99 -9.84 14.82
N PRO A 236 -16.79 -9.58 15.88
CA PRO A 236 -16.25 -9.00 17.12
C PRO A 236 -15.19 -9.90 17.77
N VAL A 237 -14.02 -9.33 18.05
CA VAL A 237 -12.91 -10.02 18.72
C VAL A 237 -12.65 -9.33 20.06
N ILE A 238 -12.61 -10.11 21.14
CA ILE A 238 -12.35 -9.58 22.49
C ILE A 238 -10.85 -9.48 22.72
N SER A 239 -10.23 -8.45 22.17
CA SER A 239 -8.83 -8.11 22.44
C SER A 239 -8.56 -6.64 22.10
N LYS A 240 -7.63 -6.02 22.85
CA LYS A 240 -7.16 -4.64 22.59
C LYS A 240 -6.10 -4.56 21.48
N LYS A 241 -5.64 -5.69 20.96
CA LYS A 241 -4.63 -5.78 19.91
C LYS A 241 -5.17 -6.29 18.58
N VAL A 242 -6.50 -6.17 18.36
CA VAL A 242 -7.14 -6.49 17.08
C VAL A 242 -7.77 -5.24 16.50
N PHE A 243 -7.36 -4.89 15.28
CA PHE A 243 -7.74 -3.65 14.60
C PHE A 243 -8.39 -3.95 13.24
N PRO A 244 -9.42 -3.19 12.83
CA PRO A 244 -9.92 -3.25 11.46
C PRO A 244 -8.95 -2.55 10.51
N SER A 245 -8.79 -3.07 9.29
CA SER A 245 -7.92 -2.48 8.27
C SER A 245 -8.45 -1.19 7.62
N GLY A 246 -9.70 -0.84 7.89
CA GLY A 246 -10.37 0.26 7.17
C GLY A 246 -10.48 -0.05 5.68
N LEU A 247 -9.88 0.79 4.86
CA LEU A 247 -9.87 0.72 3.40
C LEU A 247 -8.63 0.01 2.82
N LEU A 248 -7.75 -0.50 3.68
CA LEU A 248 -6.51 -1.14 3.25
C LEU A 248 -6.71 -2.63 2.98
N ASN A 249 -6.22 -3.08 1.82
CA ASN A 249 -6.12 -4.50 1.51
C ASN A 249 -5.08 -5.20 2.40
N PRO A 250 -5.02 -6.53 2.43
CA PRO A 250 -4.12 -7.26 3.32
C PRO A 250 -2.65 -6.88 3.17
N GLN A 251 -2.15 -6.69 1.95
CA GLN A 251 -0.76 -6.35 1.67
C GLN A 251 -0.38 -4.98 2.24
N LYS A 252 -1.20 -3.96 1.98
CA LYS A 252 -1.00 -2.61 2.54
C LYS A 252 -1.15 -2.58 4.06
N SER A 253 -2.09 -3.37 4.58
CA SER A 253 -2.26 -3.52 6.04
C SER A 253 -1.02 -4.13 6.69
N ALA A 254 -0.41 -5.13 6.06
CA ALA A 254 0.82 -5.74 6.57
C ALA A 254 1.99 -4.75 6.55
N LEU A 255 2.15 -3.98 5.47
CA LEU A 255 3.19 -2.95 5.38
C LEU A 255 3.01 -1.85 6.44
N LEU A 256 1.79 -1.37 6.63
CA LEU A 256 1.48 -0.36 7.64
C LEU A 256 1.75 -0.88 9.05
N LEU A 257 1.30 -2.10 9.34
CA LEU A 257 1.54 -2.74 10.63
C LEU A 257 3.04 -2.97 10.88
N SER A 258 3.77 -3.42 9.87
CA SER A 258 5.22 -3.64 9.95
C SER A 258 5.98 -2.35 10.30
N LEU A 259 5.65 -1.23 9.64
CA LEU A 259 6.21 0.09 9.94
C LEU A 259 5.81 0.59 11.35
N ALA A 260 4.56 0.35 11.75
CA ALA A 260 4.07 0.74 13.07
C ALA A 260 4.75 -0.04 14.20
N LEU A 261 5.01 -1.33 13.99
CA LEU A 261 5.77 -2.17 14.92
C LEU A 261 7.25 -1.77 15.00
N ASP A 262 7.86 -1.40 13.87
CA ASP A 262 9.22 -0.84 13.82
C ASP A 262 9.31 0.48 14.59
N ALA A 263 8.25 1.29 14.51
CA ALA A 263 8.12 2.54 15.25
C ALA A 263 7.76 2.35 16.74
N ASN A 264 7.54 1.11 17.19
CA ASN A 264 7.11 0.76 18.55
C ASN A 264 5.83 1.48 18.99
N LEU A 265 4.86 1.67 18.07
CA LEU A 265 3.58 2.28 18.39
C LEU A 265 2.79 1.39 19.36
N ASP A 266 2.15 2.04 20.35
CA ASP A 266 1.30 1.35 21.30
C ASP A 266 -0.10 1.04 20.72
N ALA A 267 -0.95 0.36 21.51
CA ALA A 267 -2.27 -0.06 21.04
C ALA A 267 -3.21 1.12 20.73
N LEU A 268 -3.06 2.27 21.40
CA LEU A 268 -3.87 3.46 21.14
C LEU A 268 -3.40 4.13 19.85
N GLU A 269 -2.10 4.29 19.68
CA GLU A 269 -1.51 4.83 18.46
C GLU A 269 -1.82 3.97 17.23
N LEU A 270 -1.82 2.63 17.38
CA LEU A 270 -2.24 1.69 16.34
C LEU A 270 -3.71 1.85 15.98
N ALA A 271 -4.59 1.99 16.99
CA ALA A 271 -6.00 2.21 16.74
C ALA A 271 -6.23 3.54 15.97
N GLU A 272 -5.56 4.61 16.36
CA GLU A 272 -5.61 5.89 15.65
C GLU A 272 -5.08 5.75 14.21
N LEU A 273 -3.94 5.07 14.02
CA LEU A 273 -3.31 4.88 12.72
C LEU A 273 -4.24 4.18 11.71
N PHE A 274 -4.88 3.09 12.11
CA PHE A 274 -5.83 2.37 11.23
C PHE A 274 -7.16 3.10 11.08
N ASN A 275 -7.60 3.85 12.10
CA ASN A 275 -8.85 4.61 12.06
C ASN A 275 -8.83 5.76 11.05
N VAL A 276 -7.67 6.27 10.69
CA VAL A 276 -7.50 7.28 9.62
C VAL A 276 -8.11 6.80 8.30
N PHE A 277 -8.05 5.50 8.00
CA PHE A 277 -8.63 4.89 6.81
C PHE A 277 -10.11 4.51 6.96
N VAL A 278 -10.74 4.88 8.05
CA VAL A 278 -12.16 4.60 8.37
C VAL A 278 -13.00 5.87 8.32
N THR A 279 -12.42 7.01 8.66
CA THR A 279 -13.13 8.28 8.92
C THR A 279 -13.01 9.32 7.81
N GLN A 280 -12.56 8.92 6.62
CA GLN A 280 -12.48 9.81 5.45
C GLN A 280 -13.80 10.00 4.72
#